data_4fbe5807c05100aa0ace4dd2c12a375a
#
_entry.id   4fbe5807c05100aa0ace4dd2c12a375a
#
_cell.length_a   1.000
_cell.length_b   1.000
_cell.length_c   1.000
_cell.angle_alpha   90.00
_cell.angle_beta   90.00
_cell.angle_gamma   90.00
#
_symmetry.space_group_name_H-M   'P 1'
#
loop_
_entity.id
_entity.type
_entity.pdbx_description
1 polymer ?
#
loop_
_entity_poly.entity_id
_entity_poly.type
_entity_poly.pdbx_seq_one_letter_code
_entity_poly.pdbx_strand_id
1 'polypeptide(L)'
;MTLIPTNDMISQLVSNLSIRSNQFFGGGGDGWTSYIGILMYGVIFVMMFYGQRLQVHMMIKDVEGSLHKLKFIKEEGRKTAIETLKDVGKPTTDITSRVDRCLDYFTISPQSMDPAGIVAKLDHILDVRDQRIKDDVKLMIPQCEGDQLNNMENTLEAAMALNYIYKVVRHYYIQGKKTMSLYVIMQLQMILPIVMKEAEAYGAALKAFSQGQPIGDSVGPLIAGKLMYGHEVREVYKDCVVATVPFEGRTAIVMKAKGPGGNVGKPGDAIETIIEENEGKIAMLIMIDAGLKLEGENVGEVSEGIGSAIGGPGVDAFKIEEKLVKYKIPINAIIIKQDIGDAVSPMRKEIHEAADKAIELVRELVLERTKENDTLVIFGVGNSIGIGQ
;
A
#
# COMPACT_ATOMS: atom_id res chain seq x y z
N MET A 1 11.11 -18.83 -19.75
CA MET A 1 11.47 -19.94 -20.66
C MET A 1 10.86 -21.20 -20.05
N THR A 2 9.61 -21.48 -20.41
CA THR A 2 8.80 -22.59 -19.88
C THR A 2 9.09 -23.83 -20.70
N LEU A 3 9.75 -24.81 -20.09
CA LEU A 3 9.91 -26.15 -20.66
C LEU A 3 8.57 -26.89 -20.57
N ILE A 4 7.78 -26.82 -21.65
CA ILE A 4 6.70 -27.77 -21.87
C ILE A 4 7.36 -29.09 -22.31
N PRO A 5 7.14 -30.21 -21.60
CA PRO A 5 7.70 -31.48 -22.03
C PRO A 5 7.10 -31.85 -23.40
N THR A 6 7.97 -32.06 -24.38
CA THR A 6 7.58 -32.48 -25.73
C THR A 6 6.99 -33.90 -25.68
N ASN A 7 6.04 -34.17 -26.59
CA ASN A 7 5.40 -35.50 -26.71
C ASN A 7 6.39 -36.67 -26.76
N ASP A 8 7.62 -36.44 -27.25
CA ASP A 8 8.70 -37.45 -27.25
C ASP A 8 9.20 -37.83 -25.87
N MET A 9 9.22 -36.89 -24.92
CA MET A 9 9.66 -37.19 -23.52
C MET A 9 8.59 -38.00 -22.79
N ILE A 10 7.33 -37.77 -23.07
CA ILE A 10 6.20 -38.52 -22.51
C ILE A 10 6.16 -39.93 -23.11
N SER A 11 6.38 -40.07 -24.43
CA SER A 11 6.43 -41.36 -25.09
C SER A 11 7.64 -42.19 -24.63
N GLN A 12 8.80 -41.58 -24.39
CA GLN A 12 9.99 -42.27 -23.82
C GLN A 12 9.78 -42.66 -22.35
N LEU A 13 9.11 -41.83 -21.53
CA LEU A 13 8.74 -42.19 -20.17
C LEU A 13 7.74 -43.35 -20.13
N VAL A 14 6.74 -43.35 -21.00
CA VAL A 14 5.76 -44.43 -21.11
C VAL A 14 6.39 -45.72 -21.62
N SER A 15 7.29 -45.66 -22.62
CA SER A 15 8.00 -46.83 -23.12
C SER A 15 8.97 -47.40 -22.08
N ASN A 16 9.72 -46.57 -21.35
CA ASN A 16 10.61 -47.01 -20.27
C ASN A 16 9.83 -47.58 -19.07
N LEU A 17 8.66 -47.09 -18.76
CA LEU A 17 7.76 -47.66 -17.74
C LEU A 17 7.20 -49.00 -18.19
N SER A 18 6.82 -49.16 -19.48
CA SER A 18 6.29 -50.41 -20.01
C SER A 18 7.37 -51.50 -20.11
N ILE A 19 8.64 -51.13 -20.46
CA ILE A 19 9.77 -52.07 -20.50
C ILE A 19 10.16 -52.51 -19.07
N ARG A 20 10.17 -51.62 -18.10
CA ARG A 20 10.43 -51.97 -16.70
C ARG A 20 9.30 -52.77 -16.05
N SER A 21 8.04 -52.50 -16.41
CA SER A 21 6.91 -53.30 -15.91
C SER A 21 6.95 -54.73 -16.45
N ASN A 22 7.32 -54.95 -17.71
CA ASN A 22 7.48 -56.30 -18.28
C ASN A 22 8.66 -57.07 -17.65
N GLN A 23 9.73 -56.43 -17.20
CA GLN A 23 10.81 -57.08 -16.46
C GLN A 23 10.47 -57.41 -15.00
N PHE A 24 9.59 -56.63 -14.38
CA PHE A 24 9.18 -56.84 -13.00
C PHE A 24 8.02 -57.86 -12.86
N PHE A 25 7.20 -58.04 -13.92
CA PHE A 25 6.04 -58.94 -13.95
C PHE A 25 6.22 -60.18 -14.85
N GLY A 26 7.42 -60.37 -15.46
CA GLY A 26 7.72 -61.48 -16.37
C GLY A 26 8.24 -62.76 -15.68
N GLY A 27 8.08 -62.91 -14.40
CA GLY A 27 8.35 -64.14 -13.67
C GLY A 27 7.04 -64.91 -13.42
N GLY A 28 6.86 -66.05 -14.04
CA GLY A 28 5.70 -66.92 -13.87
C GLY A 28 5.45 -67.24 -12.39
N GLY A 29 4.43 -66.66 -11.84
CA GLY A 29 4.03 -66.85 -10.47
C GLY A 29 2.56 -66.41 -10.32
N ASP A 30 1.77 -67.34 -9.87
CA ASP A 30 0.41 -67.31 -9.33
C ASP A 30 -0.45 -66.04 -9.59
N GLY A 31 -1.70 -66.25 -10.04
CA GLY A 31 -2.67 -65.23 -10.42
C GLY A 31 -2.85 -64.05 -9.44
N TRP A 32 -2.33 -64.15 -8.21
CA TRP A 32 -2.33 -63.12 -7.18
C TRP A 32 -1.50 -61.84 -7.55
N THR A 33 -0.36 -61.98 -8.21
CA THR A 33 0.48 -60.85 -8.60
C THR A 33 -0.16 -59.99 -9.68
N SER A 34 -0.98 -60.59 -10.56
CA SER A 34 -1.75 -59.89 -11.58
C SER A 34 -2.91 -59.13 -10.95
N TYR A 35 -3.57 -59.67 -9.93
CA TYR A 35 -4.65 -58.95 -9.20
C TYR A 35 -4.11 -57.76 -8.38
N ILE A 36 -2.92 -57.92 -7.75
CA ILE A 36 -2.25 -56.80 -7.04
C ILE A 36 -1.89 -55.70 -8.02
N GLY A 37 -1.42 -56.01 -9.22
CA GLY A 37 -1.12 -55.03 -10.28
C GLY A 37 -2.38 -54.24 -10.71
N ILE A 38 -3.47 -54.94 -10.97
CA ILE A 38 -4.76 -54.32 -11.34
C ILE A 38 -5.30 -53.43 -10.23
N LEU A 39 -5.19 -53.89 -8.98
CA LEU A 39 -5.61 -53.14 -7.80
C LEU A 39 -4.77 -51.88 -7.63
N MET A 40 -3.44 -51.97 -7.83
CA MET A 40 -2.53 -50.83 -7.75
C MET A 40 -2.79 -49.81 -8.87
N TYR A 41 -3.07 -50.24 -10.11
CA TYR A 41 -3.50 -49.36 -11.18
C TYR A 41 -4.84 -48.71 -10.88
N GLY A 42 -5.80 -49.44 -10.30
CA GLY A 42 -7.07 -48.90 -9.84
C GLY A 42 -6.89 -47.84 -8.78
N VAL A 43 -5.99 -48.06 -7.79
CA VAL A 43 -5.67 -47.06 -6.75
C VAL A 43 -4.98 -45.85 -7.35
N ILE A 44 -4.03 -46.01 -8.26
CA ILE A 44 -3.38 -44.89 -8.96
C ILE A 44 -4.38 -44.09 -9.77
N PHE A 45 -5.29 -44.76 -10.49
CA PHE A 45 -6.35 -44.14 -11.26
C PHE A 45 -7.31 -43.33 -10.38
N VAL A 46 -7.74 -43.90 -9.27
CA VAL A 46 -8.57 -43.23 -8.26
C VAL A 46 -7.80 -42.04 -7.65
N MET A 47 -6.54 -42.20 -7.27
CA MET A 47 -5.69 -41.09 -6.79
C MET A 47 -5.52 -39.98 -7.83
N MET A 48 -5.40 -40.31 -9.10
CA MET A 48 -5.24 -39.31 -10.17
C MET A 48 -6.53 -38.51 -10.38
N PHE A 49 -7.71 -39.11 -10.30
CA PHE A 49 -9.01 -38.44 -10.44
C PHE A 49 -9.49 -37.73 -9.18
N TYR A 50 -9.25 -38.30 -8.01
CA TYR A 50 -9.72 -37.72 -6.73
C TYR A 50 -8.64 -36.90 -6.02
N GLY A 51 -7.36 -37.09 -6.34
CA GLY A 51 -6.24 -36.36 -5.73
C GLY A 51 -6.37 -34.86 -5.93
N GLN A 52 -6.75 -34.42 -7.11
CA GLN A 52 -6.97 -32.99 -7.41
C GLN A 52 -8.12 -32.39 -6.57
N ARG A 53 -9.21 -33.14 -6.41
CA ARG A 53 -10.34 -32.68 -5.56
C ARG A 53 -9.98 -32.66 -4.09
N LEU A 54 -9.20 -33.65 -3.62
CA LEU A 54 -8.72 -33.70 -2.24
C LEU A 54 -7.75 -32.52 -1.97
N GLN A 55 -6.83 -32.24 -2.91
CA GLN A 55 -5.91 -31.11 -2.82
C GLN A 55 -6.67 -29.78 -2.73
N VAL A 56 -7.64 -29.56 -3.62
CA VAL A 56 -8.50 -28.35 -3.57
C VAL A 56 -9.22 -28.25 -2.22
N HIS A 57 -9.71 -29.37 -1.67
CA HIS A 57 -10.39 -29.38 -0.38
C HIS A 57 -9.49 -29.00 0.79
N MET A 58 -8.23 -29.49 0.80
CA MET A 58 -7.23 -29.13 1.81
C MET A 58 -6.88 -27.63 1.71
N MET A 59 -6.63 -27.15 0.50
CA MET A 59 -6.31 -25.73 0.27
C MET A 59 -7.48 -24.80 0.66
N ILE A 60 -8.73 -25.21 0.38
CA ILE A 60 -9.93 -24.47 0.81
C ILE A 60 -9.95 -24.35 2.34
N LYS A 61 -9.60 -25.40 3.06
CA LYS A 61 -9.60 -25.39 4.53
C LYS A 61 -8.52 -24.45 5.10
N ASP A 62 -7.34 -24.38 4.48
CA ASP A 62 -6.27 -23.46 4.88
C ASP A 62 -6.70 -22.01 4.66
N VAL A 63 -7.28 -21.71 3.49
CA VAL A 63 -7.85 -20.38 3.19
C VAL A 63 -8.97 -20.03 4.15
N GLU A 64 -9.82 -20.97 4.52
CA GLU A 64 -10.90 -20.76 5.49
C GLU A 64 -10.36 -20.36 6.88
N GLY A 65 -9.26 -20.97 7.33
CA GLY A 65 -8.58 -20.59 8.56
C GLY A 65 -8.10 -19.15 8.56
N SER A 66 -7.47 -18.73 7.45
CA SER A 66 -7.03 -17.33 7.27
C SER A 66 -8.20 -16.36 7.15
N LEU A 67 -9.28 -16.75 6.47
CA LEU A 67 -10.49 -15.94 6.36
C LEU A 67 -11.16 -15.71 7.73
N HIS A 68 -11.13 -16.69 8.63
CA HIS A 68 -11.61 -16.52 10.00
C HIS A 68 -10.79 -15.50 10.78
N LYS A 69 -9.44 -15.54 10.67
CA LYS A 69 -8.56 -14.52 11.28
C LYS A 69 -8.84 -13.13 10.71
N LEU A 70 -8.96 -13.05 9.39
CA LEU A 70 -9.26 -11.78 8.72
C LEU A 70 -10.62 -11.20 9.14
N LYS A 71 -11.63 -12.07 9.30
CA LYS A 71 -12.93 -11.66 9.85
C LYS A 71 -12.79 -11.10 11.27
N PHE A 72 -11.98 -11.73 12.11
CA PHE A 72 -11.74 -11.26 13.47
C PHE A 72 -11.06 -9.86 13.45
N ILE A 73 -9.98 -9.69 12.67
CA ILE A 73 -9.28 -8.39 12.53
C ILE A 73 -10.25 -7.31 12.04
N LYS A 74 -11.08 -7.61 11.04
CA LYS A 74 -12.11 -6.70 10.52
C LYS A 74 -13.14 -6.30 11.57
N GLU A 75 -13.66 -7.25 12.37
CA GLU A 75 -14.66 -6.95 13.41
C GLU A 75 -14.03 -6.15 14.56
N GLU A 76 -12.80 -6.48 14.98
CA GLU A 76 -12.06 -5.68 15.96
C GLU A 76 -11.78 -4.28 15.43
N GLY A 77 -11.40 -4.14 14.15
CA GLY A 77 -11.19 -2.85 13.52
C GLY A 77 -12.45 -1.99 13.49
N ARG A 78 -13.60 -2.58 13.13
CA ARG A 78 -14.90 -1.93 13.19
C ARG A 78 -15.22 -1.44 14.61
N LYS A 79 -15.03 -2.32 15.60
CA LYS A 79 -15.27 -2.00 17.02
C LYS A 79 -14.38 -0.87 17.51
N THR A 80 -13.08 -0.95 17.23
CA THR A 80 -12.11 0.08 17.60
C THR A 80 -12.49 1.43 16.98
N ALA A 81 -12.85 1.48 15.69
CA ALA A 81 -13.27 2.72 15.04
C ALA A 81 -14.52 3.33 15.72
N ILE A 82 -15.53 2.51 16.04
CA ILE A 82 -16.74 2.98 16.73
C ILE A 82 -16.40 3.51 18.14
N GLU A 83 -15.60 2.77 18.91
CA GLU A 83 -15.19 3.16 20.26
C GLU A 83 -14.37 4.46 20.23
N THR A 84 -13.38 4.55 19.36
CA THR A 84 -12.55 5.75 19.21
C THR A 84 -13.39 6.98 18.85
N LEU A 85 -14.30 6.86 17.87
CA LEU A 85 -15.19 7.95 17.49
C LEU A 85 -16.13 8.35 18.64
N LYS A 86 -16.60 7.40 19.46
CA LYS A 86 -17.42 7.68 20.64
C LYS A 86 -16.63 8.36 21.75
N ASP A 87 -15.41 7.91 22.01
CA ASP A 87 -14.55 8.45 23.07
C ASP A 87 -14.10 9.89 22.77
N VAL A 88 -13.68 10.15 21.54
CA VAL A 88 -13.21 11.48 21.10
C VAL A 88 -14.37 12.45 20.92
N GLY A 89 -15.39 12.06 20.19
CA GLY A 89 -16.48 12.94 19.78
C GLY A 89 -17.65 13.02 20.74
N LYS A 90 -17.78 12.10 21.72
CA LYS A 90 -18.88 11.98 22.68
C LYS A 90 -20.26 12.26 22.05
N PRO A 91 -20.61 11.54 20.98
CA PRO A 91 -21.84 11.80 20.24
C PRO A 91 -23.08 11.59 21.12
N THR A 92 -24.09 12.40 20.91
CA THR A 92 -25.38 12.30 21.64
C THR A 92 -26.27 11.17 21.13
N THR A 93 -26.01 10.66 19.93
CA THR A 93 -26.77 9.59 19.28
C THR A 93 -25.87 8.40 18.96
N ASP A 94 -26.46 7.23 18.76
CA ASP A 94 -25.66 6.06 18.34
C ASP A 94 -25.18 6.19 16.89
N ILE A 95 -23.87 6.18 16.72
CA ILE A 95 -23.20 6.32 15.42
C ILE A 95 -22.97 4.99 14.70
N THR A 96 -23.28 3.87 15.34
CA THR A 96 -22.93 2.51 14.84
C THR A 96 -23.44 2.28 13.41
N SER A 97 -24.73 2.59 13.16
CA SER A 97 -25.33 2.38 11.83
C SER A 97 -24.69 3.28 10.73
N ARG A 98 -24.20 4.44 11.12
CA ARG A 98 -23.52 5.35 10.19
C ARG A 98 -22.11 4.85 9.86
N VAL A 99 -21.35 4.41 10.87
CA VAL A 99 -20.06 3.75 10.66
C VAL A 99 -20.23 2.55 9.74
N ASP A 100 -21.20 1.67 9.99
CA ASP A 100 -21.45 0.50 9.15
C ASP A 100 -21.74 0.87 7.70
N ARG A 101 -22.46 1.96 7.46
CA ARG A 101 -22.70 2.47 6.11
C ARG A 101 -21.42 2.99 5.46
N CYS A 102 -20.54 3.67 6.21
CA CYS A 102 -19.25 4.14 5.71
C CYS A 102 -18.33 2.97 5.35
N LEU A 103 -18.32 1.88 6.16
CA LEU A 103 -17.49 0.69 5.86
C LEU A 103 -17.83 0.04 4.52
N ASP A 104 -19.04 0.25 4.01
CA ASP A 104 -19.50 -0.29 2.73
C ASP A 104 -19.36 0.70 1.56
N TYR A 105 -18.75 1.86 1.80
CA TYR A 105 -18.55 2.88 0.78
C TYR A 105 -17.59 2.39 -0.30
N PHE A 106 -17.86 2.76 -1.54
CA PHE A 106 -16.97 2.47 -2.68
C PHE A 106 -16.94 3.64 -3.65
N THR A 107 -15.83 3.77 -4.36
CA THR A 107 -15.61 4.80 -5.38
C THR A 107 -15.62 4.15 -6.76
N ILE A 108 -16.35 4.74 -7.70
CA ILE A 108 -16.38 4.30 -9.10
C ILE A 108 -15.37 5.13 -9.86
N SER A 109 -14.38 4.46 -10.45
CA SER A 109 -13.37 5.11 -11.29
C SER A 109 -14.03 5.76 -12.53
N PRO A 110 -13.52 6.93 -12.98
CA PRO A 110 -14.06 7.60 -14.16
C PRO A 110 -13.82 6.77 -15.42
N GLN A 111 -14.61 7.04 -16.45
CA GLN A 111 -14.44 6.42 -17.76
C GLN A 111 -13.13 6.87 -18.42
N SER A 112 -12.31 5.91 -18.85
CA SER A 112 -10.99 6.14 -19.46
C SER A 112 -11.01 6.44 -20.96
N MET A 113 -12.19 6.66 -21.56
CA MET A 113 -12.35 6.91 -23.01
C MET A 113 -11.81 8.27 -23.47
N ASP A 114 -11.55 9.18 -22.53
CA ASP A 114 -10.94 10.50 -22.78
C ASP A 114 -9.60 10.59 -22.06
N PRO A 115 -8.48 10.21 -22.70
CA PRO A 115 -7.17 10.21 -22.05
C PRO A 115 -6.72 11.61 -21.62
N ALA A 116 -7.11 12.66 -22.32
CA ALA A 116 -6.72 14.04 -22.02
C ALA A 116 -7.43 14.59 -20.76
N GLY A 117 -8.64 14.13 -20.48
CA GLY A 117 -9.43 14.61 -19.33
C GLY A 117 -9.46 13.68 -18.11
N ILE A 118 -8.84 12.50 -18.21
CA ILE A 118 -8.97 11.46 -17.16
C ILE A 118 -8.41 11.90 -15.82
N VAL A 119 -7.29 12.63 -15.81
CA VAL A 119 -6.62 13.10 -14.59
C VAL A 119 -7.53 14.06 -13.82
N ALA A 120 -8.08 15.08 -14.49
CA ALA A 120 -8.98 16.05 -13.85
C ALA A 120 -10.28 15.40 -13.34
N LYS A 121 -10.82 14.41 -14.09
CA LYS A 121 -12.00 13.64 -13.64
C LYS A 121 -11.69 12.79 -12.42
N LEU A 122 -10.52 12.15 -12.40
CA LEU A 122 -10.09 11.33 -11.26
C LEU A 122 -9.85 12.20 -10.03
N ASP A 123 -9.14 13.33 -10.18
CA ASP A 123 -8.92 14.30 -9.12
C ASP A 123 -10.23 14.77 -8.48
N HIS A 124 -11.20 15.18 -9.31
CA HIS A 124 -12.52 15.58 -8.83
C HIS A 124 -13.24 14.47 -8.05
N ILE A 125 -13.20 13.22 -8.52
CA ILE A 125 -13.84 12.09 -7.83
C ILE A 125 -13.18 11.83 -6.48
N LEU A 126 -11.84 11.92 -6.41
CA LEU A 126 -11.09 11.76 -5.17
C LEU A 126 -11.46 12.88 -4.18
N ASP A 127 -11.52 14.13 -4.62
CA ASP A 127 -11.94 15.26 -3.78
C ASP A 127 -13.34 15.09 -3.23
N VAL A 128 -14.29 14.65 -4.06
CA VAL A 128 -15.67 14.38 -3.63
C VAL A 128 -15.71 13.24 -2.62
N ARG A 129 -14.91 12.18 -2.81
CA ARG A 129 -14.81 11.07 -1.87
C ARG A 129 -14.29 11.56 -0.51
N ASP A 130 -13.17 12.26 -0.50
CA ASP A 130 -12.50 12.72 0.72
C ASP A 130 -13.40 13.69 1.49
N GLN A 131 -14.00 14.66 0.77
CA GLN A 131 -14.97 15.57 1.39
C GLN A 131 -16.18 14.82 1.98
N ARG A 132 -16.65 13.78 1.30
CA ARG A 132 -17.76 12.95 1.79
C ARG A 132 -17.42 12.21 3.07
N ILE A 133 -16.22 11.60 3.16
CA ILE A 133 -15.78 10.92 4.39
C ILE A 133 -15.67 11.94 5.54
N LYS A 134 -15.08 13.09 5.27
CA LYS A 134 -14.95 14.19 6.23
C LYS A 134 -16.30 14.65 6.75
N ASP A 135 -17.27 14.86 5.86
CA ASP A 135 -18.63 15.26 6.23
C ASP A 135 -19.35 14.19 7.06
N ASP A 136 -19.19 12.90 6.71
CA ASP A 136 -19.77 11.80 7.48
C ASP A 136 -19.15 11.71 8.88
N VAL A 137 -17.83 11.92 9.03
CA VAL A 137 -17.18 12.00 10.35
C VAL A 137 -17.68 13.19 11.13
N LYS A 138 -17.77 14.40 10.54
CA LYS A 138 -18.32 15.60 11.18
C LYS A 138 -19.78 15.41 11.62
N LEU A 139 -20.59 14.72 10.84
CA LEU A 139 -21.97 14.40 11.22
C LEU A 139 -22.06 13.42 12.39
N MET A 140 -21.07 12.57 12.57
CA MET A 140 -20.98 11.65 13.72
C MET A 140 -20.45 12.35 14.98
N ILE A 141 -19.46 13.22 14.80
CA ILE A 141 -18.74 13.91 15.90
C ILE A 141 -18.57 15.41 15.60
N PRO A 142 -19.65 16.21 15.66
CA PRO A 142 -19.64 17.63 15.25
C PRO A 142 -18.67 18.52 16.03
N GLN A 143 -18.26 18.10 17.23
CA GLN A 143 -17.36 18.85 18.11
C GLN A 143 -15.89 18.62 17.79
N CYS A 144 -15.56 17.66 16.90
CA CYS A 144 -14.21 17.34 16.52
C CYS A 144 -13.76 18.20 15.34
N GLU A 145 -12.63 18.90 15.49
CA GLU A 145 -12.07 19.81 14.49
C GLU A 145 -10.56 19.63 14.34
N GLY A 146 -9.99 20.17 13.27
CA GLY A 146 -8.56 20.21 13.02
C GLY A 146 -7.91 18.83 12.99
N ASP A 147 -6.78 18.69 13.66
CA ASP A 147 -5.96 17.48 13.67
C ASP A 147 -6.71 16.24 14.17
N GLN A 148 -7.57 16.41 15.16
CA GLN A 148 -8.37 15.30 15.68
C GLN A 148 -9.37 14.79 14.64
N LEU A 149 -9.98 15.69 13.86
CA LEU A 149 -10.89 15.29 12.78
C LEU A 149 -10.16 14.48 11.74
N ASN A 150 -8.98 14.93 11.28
CA ASN A 150 -8.17 14.23 10.31
C ASN A 150 -7.76 12.82 10.83
N ASN A 151 -7.40 12.71 12.11
CA ASN A 151 -7.07 11.42 12.72
C ASN A 151 -8.28 10.47 12.78
N MET A 152 -9.49 11.00 13.00
CA MET A 152 -10.72 10.20 13.00
C MET A 152 -11.13 9.77 11.58
N GLU A 153 -10.88 10.62 10.57
CA GLU A 153 -11.01 10.25 9.16
C GLU A 153 -10.11 9.07 8.81
N ASN A 154 -8.79 9.15 9.13
CA ASN A 154 -7.85 8.05 8.90
C ASN A 154 -8.24 6.77 9.66
N THR A 155 -8.75 6.90 10.89
CA THR A 155 -9.23 5.75 11.67
C THR A 155 -10.41 5.06 10.97
N LEU A 156 -11.36 5.83 10.45
CA LEU A 156 -12.49 5.29 9.70
C LEU A 156 -12.04 4.65 8.37
N GLU A 157 -11.12 5.29 7.64
CA GLU A 157 -10.57 4.76 6.40
C GLU A 157 -9.80 3.43 6.61
N ALA A 158 -9.02 3.31 7.67
CA ALA A 158 -8.37 2.04 8.03
C ALA A 158 -9.38 0.91 8.29
N ALA A 159 -10.50 1.22 8.96
CA ALA A 159 -11.58 0.25 9.17
C ALA A 159 -12.31 -0.10 7.85
N MET A 160 -12.48 0.88 6.94
CA MET A 160 -13.02 0.66 5.59
C MET A 160 -12.11 -0.26 4.77
N ALA A 161 -10.78 -0.04 4.82
CA ALA A 161 -9.80 -0.90 4.15
C ALA A 161 -9.89 -2.35 4.64
N LEU A 162 -9.94 -2.57 5.96
CA LEU A 162 -10.13 -3.91 6.54
C LEU A 162 -11.42 -4.59 6.07
N ASN A 163 -12.52 -3.84 6.01
CA ASN A 163 -13.80 -4.37 5.52
C ASN A 163 -13.71 -4.75 4.04
N TYR A 164 -13.05 -3.92 3.22
CA TYR A 164 -12.84 -4.17 1.80
C TYR A 164 -11.97 -5.41 1.56
N ILE A 165 -10.82 -5.50 2.22
CA ILE A 165 -9.90 -6.66 2.16
C ILE A 165 -10.67 -7.95 2.49
N TYR A 166 -11.41 -7.98 3.60
CA TYR A 166 -12.23 -9.13 3.98
C TYR A 166 -13.24 -9.51 2.89
N LYS A 167 -13.96 -8.53 2.33
CA LYS A 167 -14.95 -8.77 1.27
C LYS A 167 -14.34 -9.39 0.02
N VAL A 168 -13.18 -8.89 -0.41
CA VAL A 168 -12.45 -9.38 -1.59
C VAL A 168 -11.97 -10.80 -1.38
N VAL A 169 -11.29 -11.08 -0.27
CA VAL A 169 -10.80 -12.44 0.06
C VAL A 169 -11.98 -13.42 0.17
N ARG A 170 -13.05 -13.01 0.84
CA ARG A 170 -14.26 -13.83 0.96
C ARG A 170 -14.93 -14.11 -0.38
N HIS A 171 -14.92 -13.14 -1.29
CA HIS A 171 -15.46 -13.32 -2.65
C HIS A 171 -14.72 -14.45 -3.38
N TYR A 172 -13.39 -14.36 -3.47
CA TYR A 172 -12.59 -15.37 -4.15
C TYR A 172 -12.64 -16.74 -3.46
N TYR A 173 -12.70 -16.79 -2.12
CA TYR A 173 -12.93 -18.01 -1.38
C TYR A 173 -14.25 -18.67 -1.78
N ILE A 174 -15.37 -17.92 -1.78
CA ILE A 174 -16.69 -18.46 -2.16
C ILE A 174 -16.69 -18.91 -3.63
N GLN A 175 -16.09 -18.12 -4.52
CA GLN A 175 -15.97 -18.45 -5.94
C GLN A 175 -15.18 -19.76 -6.14
N GLY A 176 -14.01 -19.87 -5.54
CA GLY A 176 -13.17 -21.07 -5.59
C GLY A 176 -13.87 -22.31 -5.01
N LYS A 177 -14.57 -22.16 -3.87
CA LYS A 177 -15.35 -23.22 -3.25
C LYS A 177 -16.53 -23.69 -4.12
N LYS A 178 -17.25 -22.77 -4.75
CA LYS A 178 -18.39 -23.10 -5.64
C LYS A 178 -17.95 -23.79 -6.94
N THR A 179 -16.86 -23.30 -7.53
CA THR A 179 -16.37 -23.81 -8.82
C THR A 179 -15.41 -25.00 -8.68
N MET A 180 -14.96 -25.31 -7.44
CA MET A 180 -13.89 -26.28 -7.16
C MET A 180 -12.64 -26.02 -8.03
N SER A 181 -12.37 -24.74 -8.35
CA SER A 181 -11.27 -24.33 -9.20
C SER A 181 -9.95 -24.33 -8.42
N LEU A 182 -9.08 -25.28 -8.75
CA LEU A 182 -7.73 -25.33 -8.20
C LEU A 182 -6.97 -24.02 -8.46
N TYR A 183 -7.11 -23.45 -9.65
CA TYR A 183 -6.42 -22.22 -10.04
C TYR A 183 -6.79 -21.03 -9.14
N VAL A 184 -8.08 -20.79 -8.91
CA VAL A 184 -8.56 -19.69 -8.07
C VAL A 184 -8.08 -19.84 -6.63
N ILE A 185 -8.20 -21.06 -6.07
CA ILE A 185 -7.80 -21.32 -4.68
C ILE A 185 -6.28 -21.22 -4.53
N MET A 186 -5.50 -21.73 -5.49
CA MET A 186 -4.04 -21.63 -5.47
C MET A 186 -3.56 -20.18 -5.55
N GLN A 187 -4.14 -19.36 -6.42
CA GLN A 187 -3.82 -17.93 -6.48
C GLN A 187 -4.17 -17.22 -5.17
N LEU A 188 -5.34 -17.53 -4.61
CA LEU A 188 -5.74 -16.95 -3.34
C LEU A 188 -4.78 -17.34 -2.21
N GLN A 189 -4.41 -18.63 -2.12
CA GLN A 189 -3.47 -19.13 -1.12
C GLN A 189 -2.09 -18.47 -1.25
N MET A 190 -1.63 -18.22 -2.48
CA MET A 190 -0.34 -17.59 -2.74
C MET A 190 -0.28 -16.13 -2.29
N ILE A 191 -1.36 -15.35 -2.49
CA ILE A 191 -1.41 -13.93 -2.12
C ILE A 191 -1.80 -13.71 -0.65
N LEU A 192 -2.45 -14.69 -0.04
CA LEU A 192 -3.05 -14.57 1.29
C LEU A 192 -2.06 -14.15 2.40
N PRO A 193 -0.79 -14.64 2.44
CA PRO A 193 0.18 -14.18 3.45
C PRO A 193 0.45 -12.68 3.39
N ILE A 194 0.53 -12.10 2.19
CA ILE A 194 0.74 -10.65 1.97
C ILE A 194 -0.48 -9.88 2.45
N VAL A 195 -1.68 -10.31 2.03
CA VAL A 195 -2.95 -9.70 2.43
C VAL A 195 -3.17 -9.76 3.94
N MET A 196 -2.75 -10.85 4.60
CA MET A 196 -2.84 -10.97 6.06
C MET A 196 -1.91 -9.98 6.78
N LYS A 197 -0.67 -9.81 6.31
CA LYS A 197 0.25 -8.79 6.84
C LYS A 197 -0.33 -7.38 6.69
N GLU A 198 -0.91 -7.08 5.54
CA GLU A 198 -1.57 -5.80 5.28
C GLU A 198 -2.77 -5.58 6.22
N ALA A 199 -3.61 -6.58 6.42
CA ALA A 199 -4.74 -6.49 7.35
C ALA A 199 -4.30 -6.30 8.81
N GLU A 200 -3.25 -6.98 9.25
CA GLU A 200 -2.65 -6.80 10.58
C GLU A 200 -2.09 -5.38 10.75
N ALA A 201 -1.47 -4.83 9.69
CA ALA A 201 -0.95 -3.47 9.67
C ALA A 201 -2.09 -2.42 9.80
N TYR A 202 -3.18 -2.56 9.05
CA TYR A 202 -4.37 -1.69 9.24
C TYR A 202 -4.98 -1.82 10.64
N GLY A 203 -4.95 -3.02 11.22
CA GLY A 203 -5.36 -3.23 12.61
C GLY A 203 -4.49 -2.43 13.61
N ALA A 204 -3.18 -2.37 13.38
CA ALA A 204 -2.26 -1.54 14.17
C ALA A 204 -2.44 -0.04 13.88
N ALA A 205 -2.70 0.33 12.62
CA ALA A 205 -2.94 1.69 12.18
C ALA A 205 -4.11 2.37 12.91
N LEU A 206 -5.18 1.63 13.21
CA LEU A 206 -6.33 2.16 13.95
C LEU A 206 -5.92 2.78 15.30
N LYS A 207 -4.97 2.15 16.01
CA LYS A 207 -4.45 2.68 17.26
C LYS A 207 -3.52 3.88 17.03
N ALA A 208 -2.64 3.79 16.03
CA ALA A 208 -1.75 4.88 15.67
C ALA A 208 -2.53 6.15 15.31
N PHE A 209 -3.54 6.02 14.46
CA PHE A 209 -4.39 7.13 14.05
C PHE A 209 -5.19 7.72 15.21
N SER A 210 -5.80 6.88 16.05
CA SER A 210 -6.56 7.33 17.22
C SER A 210 -5.70 8.12 18.22
N GLN A 211 -4.41 7.82 18.31
CA GLN A 211 -3.46 8.44 19.24
C GLN A 211 -2.59 9.53 18.59
N GLY A 212 -2.73 9.77 17.30
CA GLY A 212 -1.89 10.74 16.57
C GLY A 212 -0.41 10.33 16.55
N GLN A 213 -0.12 9.02 16.49
CA GLN A 213 1.24 8.52 16.44
C GLN A 213 1.79 8.52 15.01
N PRO A 214 3.07 8.89 14.78
CA PRO A 214 3.70 8.79 13.47
C PRO A 214 3.69 7.34 12.96
N ILE A 215 3.38 7.18 11.69
CA ILE A 215 3.44 5.91 10.96
C ILE A 215 4.66 5.86 10.03
N GLY A 216 4.96 4.71 9.44
CA GLY A 216 6.12 4.61 8.56
C GLY A 216 6.07 5.55 7.36
N ASP A 217 4.88 5.79 6.80
CA ASP A 217 4.65 6.77 5.73
C ASP A 217 4.94 8.23 6.14
N SER A 218 4.99 8.52 7.45
CA SER A 218 5.32 9.85 7.95
C SER A 218 6.83 10.18 7.89
N VAL A 219 7.69 9.31 7.36
CA VAL A 219 9.14 9.54 7.32
C VAL A 219 9.53 10.72 6.42
N GLY A 220 8.88 10.89 5.26
CA GLY A 220 9.09 12.06 4.40
C GLY A 220 8.73 13.37 5.10
N PRO A 221 7.49 13.52 5.64
CA PRO A 221 7.13 14.65 6.50
C PRO A 221 8.04 14.86 7.70
N LEU A 222 8.57 13.80 8.33
CA LEU A 222 9.53 13.89 9.44
C LEU A 222 10.84 14.56 9.00
N ILE A 223 11.37 14.15 7.84
CA ILE A 223 12.60 14.72 7.28
C ILE A 223 12.39 16.20 6.94
N ALA A 224 11.30 16.52 6.24
CA ALA A 224 10.95 17.90 5.95
C ALA A 224 10.76 18.74 7.22
N GLY A 225 10.05 18.20 8.23
CA GLY A 225 9.86 18.85 9.51
C GLY A 225 11.19 19.12 10.26
N LYS A 226 12.15 18.20 10.22
CA LYS A 226 13.51 18.43 10.76
C LYS A 226 14.23 19.58 10.05
N LEU A 227 14.12 19.66 8.73
CA LEU A 227 14.73 20.75 7.94
C LEU A 227 14.04 22.10 8.15
N MET A 228 12.71 22.11 8.37
CA MET A 228 11.91 23.32 8.60
C MET A 228 12.04 23.85 10.03
N TYR A 229 12.54 23.05 10.97
CA TYR A 229 12.56 23.39 12.38
C TYR A 229 13.29 24.71 12.65
N GLY A 230 12.62 25.63 13.36
CA GLY A 230 13.14 26.96 13.66
C GLY A 230 12.95 28.01 12.58
N HIS A 231 12.31 27.68 11.47
CA HIS A 231 11.99 28.60 10.38
C HIS A 231 10.50 28.94 10.34
N GLU A 232 10.16 30.09 9.75
CA GLU A 232 8.77 30.51 9.58
C GLU A 232 8.07 29.61 8.56
N VAL A 233 6.90 29.06 8.95
CA VAL A 233 6.09 28.14 8.15
C VAL A 233 4.85 28.85 7.66
N ARG A 234 4.58 28.77 6.35
CA ARG A 234 3.34 29.25 5.74
C ARG A 234 2.59 28.14 5.01
N GLU A 235 1.30 28.21 4.95
CA GLU A 235 0.49 27.36 4.07
C GLU A 235 0.59 27.90 2.63
N VAL A 236 0.99 27.07 1.68
CA VAL A 236 1.16 27.41 0.26
C VAL A 236 -0.05 27.01 -0.55
N TYR A 237 -0.67 25.89 -0.20
CA TYR A 237 -1.91 25.39 -0.78
C TYR A 237 -2.63 24.55 0.26
N LYS A 238 -3.86 24.14 0.00
CA LYS A 238 -4.72 23.37 0.92
C LYS A 238 -3.95 22.23 1.60
N ASP A 239 -3.80 22.33 2.91
CA ASP A 239 -3.13 21.34 3.77
C ASP A 239 -1.67 21.04 3.36
N CYS A 240 -0.98 21.94 2.64
CA CYS A 240 0.44 21.88 2.34
C CYS A 240 1.15 23.12 2.89
N VAL A 241 2.24 22.89 3.62
CA VAL A 241 3.04 23.95 4.26
C VAL A 241 4.45 23.97 3.74
N VAL A 242 5.04 25.18 3.72
CA VAL A 242 6.42 25.40 3.29
C VAL A 242 7.18 26.28 4.26
N ALA A 243 8.49 26.08 4.33
CA ALA A 243 9.43 27.00 4.93
C ALA A 243 10.60 27.28 3.95
N THR A 244 11.10 28.50 3.95
CA THR A 244 12.33 28.86 3.22
C THR A 244 13.51 28.70 4.16
N VAL A 245 14.44 27.80 3.82
CA VAL A 245 15.54 27.37 4.67
C VAL A 245 16.87 27.61 3.95
N PRO A 246 17.85 28.29 4.58
CA PRO A 246 19.22 28.30 4.07
C PRO A 246 19.82 26.90 4.15
N PHE A 247 20.23 26.33 3.03
CA PHE A 247 20.73 24.97 2.96
C PHE A 247 21.98 24.88 2.08
N GLU A 248 23.13 24.62 2.65
CA GLU A 248 24.42 24.48 1.98
C GLU A 248 24.76 25.64 1.00
N GLY A 249 24.50 26.89 1.41
CA GLY A 249 24.69 28.07 0.56
C GLY A 249 23.68 28.24 -0.57
N ARG A 250 22.57 27.53 -0.52
CA ARG A 250 21.42 27.59 -1.43
C ARG A 250 20.17 28.01 -0.63
N THR A 251 19.11 28.31 -1.35
CA THR A 251 17.79 28.54 -0.77
C THR A 251 16.91 27.31 -1.01
N ALA A 252 16.63 26.55 0.04
CA ALA A 252 15.72 25.41 -0.03
C ALA A 252 14.29 25.82 0.38
N ILE A 253 13.32 25.60 -0.50
CA ILE A 253 11.91 25.66 -0.18
C ILE A 253 11.50 24.26 0.26
N VAL A 254 11.39 24.05 1.57
CA VAL A 254 11.05 22.74 2.14
C VAL A 254 9.55 22.66 2.29
N MET A 255 8.94 21.61 1.76
CA MET A 255 7.49 21.39 1.74
C MET A 255 7.11 20.05 2.38
N LYS A 256 5.96 20.03 3.06
CA LYS A 256 5.30 18.80 3.51
C LYS A 256 3.80 19.02 3.68
N ALA A 257 3.04 17.94 3.87
CA ALA A 257 1.67 18.04 4.33
C ALA A 257 1.60 18.66 5.74
N LYS A 258 0.53 19.42 6.00
CA LYS A 258 0.30 20.08 7.28
C LYS A 258 -0.02 19.05 8.37
N GLY A 259 0.72 19.06 9.47
CA GLY A 259 0.52 18.20 10.63
C GLY A 259 0.26 19.03 11.89
N PRO A 260 0.12 18.39 13.06
CA PRO A 260 0.31 16.98 13.35
C PRO A 260 -0.89 16.06 13.07
N GLY A 261 -1.99 16.57 12.55
CA GLY A 261 -3.09 15.73 12.07
C GLY A 261 -2.69 14.90 10.84
N GLY A 262 -3.33 13.74 10.69
CA GLY A 262 -3.03 12.84 9.57
C GLY A 262 -3.66 13.32 8.28
N ASN A 263 -2.86 13.92 7.39
CA ASN A 263 -3.27 14.23 6.03
C ASN A 263 -2.07 14.14 5.06
N VAL A 264 -2.34 14.18 3.77
CA VAL A 264 -1.32 14.17 2.70
C VAL A 264 -1.33 15.47 1.89
N GLY A 265 -2.31 16.35 2.11
CA GLY A 265 -2.49 17.60 1.41
C GLY A 265 -2.81 17.45 -0.08
N LYS A 266 -2.54 18.49 -0.84
CA LYS A 266 -2.63 18.55 -2.31
C LYS A 266 -1.26 18.92 -2.89
N PRO A 267 -0.31 17.99 -2.89
CA PRO A 267 1.08 18.30 -3.22
C PRO A 267 1.29 18.67 -4.68
N GLY A 268 0.50 18.11 -5.61
CA GLY A 268 0.57 18.48 -7.02
C GLY A 268 0.30 19.97 -7.24
N ASP A 269 -0.79 20.47 -6.67
CA ASP A 269 -1.18 21.88 -6.77
C ASP A 269 -0.22 22.78 -5.97
N ALA A 270 0.28 22.31 -4.82
CA ALA A 270 1.25 23.04 -4.00
C ALA A 270 2.58 23.24 -4.72
N ILE A 271 3.14 22.22 -5.37
CA ILE A 271 4.37 22.32 -6.16
C ILE A 271 4.15 23.24 -7.38
N GLU A 272 3.01 23.14 -8.04
CA GLU A 272 2.65 24.06 -9.12
C GLU A 272 2.72 25.51 -8.63
N THR A 273 2.10 25.82 -7.49
CA THR A 273 2.12 27.16 -6.88
C THR A 273 3.53 27.62 -6.56
N ILE A 274 4.38 26.76 -5.96
CA ILE A 274 5.78 27.08 -5.64
C ILE A 274 6.57 27.40 -6.90
N ILE A 275 6.42 26.62 -7.98
CA ILE A 275 7.12 26.84 -9.24
C ILE A 275 6.68 28.18 -9.86
N GLU A 276 5.39 28.52 -9.81
CA GLU A 276 4.86 29.76 -10.35
C GLU A 276 5.29 30.99 -9.52
N GLU A 277 5.27 30.92 -8.19
CA GLU A 277 5.79 31.96 -7.29
C GLU A 277 7.27 32.29 -7.56
N ASN A 278 8.04 31.30 -7.99
CA ASN A 278 9.47 31.44 -8.31
C ASN A 278 9.74 31.63 -9.81
N GLU A 279 8.72 31.95 -10.62
CA GLU A 279 8.84 32.16 -12.09
C GLU A 279 9.51 30.99 -12.82
N GLY A 280 9.39 29.76 -12.31
CA GLY A 280 10.05 28.57 -12.83
C GLY A 280 11.57 28.51 -12.57
N LYS A 281 12.13 29.44 -11.77
CA LYS A 281 13.57 29.52 -11.46
C LYS A 281 13.92 28.58 -10.30
N ILE A 282 13.63 27.30 -10.46
CA ILE A 282 13.95 26.22 -9.53
C ILE A 282 15.05 25.35 -10.15
N ALA A 283 16.17 25.21 -9.47
CA ALA A 283 17.30 24.41 -9.96
C ALA A 283 17.01 22.91 -9.93
N MET A 284 16.24 22.44 -8.93
CA MET A 284 15.94 21.02 -8.75
C MET A 284 14.75 20.82 -7.78
N LEU A 285 13.97 19.77 -8.01
CA LEU A 285 13.03 19.20 -7.02
C LEU A 285 13.59 17.90 -6.47
N ILE A 286 13.64 17.77 -5.15
CA ILE A 286 13.98 16.52 -4.43
C ILE A 286 12.73 16.06 -3.71
N MET A 287 12.27 14.85 -4.02
CA MET A 287 11.13 14.22 -3.34
C MET A 287 11.63 13.11 -2.42
N ILE A 288 11.18 13.13 -1.17
CA ILE A 288 11.59 12.17 -0.14
C ILE A 288 10.35 11.40 0.29
N ASP A 289 10.32 10.11 0.03
CA ASP A 289 9.15 9.28 0.27
C ASP A 289 9.53 7.93 0.90
N ALA A 290 8.56 7.30 1.50
CA ALA A 290 8.64 5.91 1.89
C ALA A 290 8.41 5.01 0.67
N GLY A 291 9.21 3.98 0.50
CA GLY A 291 9.06 3.04 -0.61
C GLY A 291 9.14 1.59 -0.19
N LEU A 292 8.49 0.73 -0.98
CA LEU A 292 8.49 -0.70 -0.72
C LEU A 292 9.89 -1.28 -0.91
N LYS A 293 10.42 -1.94 0.11
CA LYS A 293 11.65 -2.72 0.01
C LYS A 293 11.44 -4.00 -0.80
N LEU A 294 12.48 -4.47 -1.46
CA LEU A 294 12.53 -5.82 -2.02
C LEU A 294 12.91 -6.83 -0.92
N GLU A 295 12.58 -8.10 -1.17
CA GLU A 295 13.06 -9.17 -0.30
C GLU A 295 14.61 -9.21 -0.35
N GLY A 296 15.25 -9.24 0.81
CA GLY A 296 16.70 -9.14 0.94
C GLY A 296 17.25 -7.73 1.19
N GLU A 297 16.43 -6.68 1.04
CA GLU A 297 16.78 -5.32 1.48
C GLU A 297 16.36 -5.08 2.93
N ASN A 298 17.01 -4.12 3.59
CA ASN A 298 16.73 -3.82 5.00
C ASN A 298 15.72 -2.68 5.14
N VAL A 299 14.88 -2.75 6.18
CA VAL A 299 14.03 -1.62 6.57
C VAL A 299 14.90 -0.45 7.02
N GLY A 300 14.57 0.77 6.57
CA GLY A 300 15.37 1.97 6.82
C GLY A 300 16.59 2.13 5.91
N GLU A 301 16.75 1.27 4.89
CA GLU A 301 17.74 1.50 3.85
C GLU A 301 17.31 2.68 2.97
N VAL A 302 18.25 3.59 2.66
CA VAL A 302 17.99 4.79 1.87
C VAL A 302 18.58 4.63 0.48
N SER A 303 17.82 4.98 -0.55
CA SER A 303 18.23 4.90 -1.94
C SER A 303 17.89 6.18 -2.70
N GLU A 304 18.77 6.59 -3.61
CA GLU A 304 18.55 7.67 -4.55
C GLU A 304 17.96 7.15 -5.87
N GLY A 305 17.12 7.94 -6.50
CA GLY A 305 16.53 7.65 -7.80
C GLY A 305 16.08 8.89 -8.54
N ILE A 306 15.44 8.71 -9.68
CA ILE A 306 14.91 9.79 -10.53
C ILE A 306 13.44 9.53 -10.78
N GLY A 307 12.60 10.56 -10.65
CA GLY A 307 11.18 10.51 -10.93
C GLY A 307 10.33 10.99 -9.76
N SER A 308 9.02 11.11 -9.98
CA SER A 308 8.05 11.54 -8.98
C SER A 308 7.81 10.44 -7.95
N ALA A 309 8.51 10.53 -6.83
CA ALA A 309 8.32 9.63 -5.70
C ALA A 309 7.08 10.08 -4.91
N ILE A 310 5.91 9.66 -5.35
CA ILE A 310 4.65 9.89 -4.67
C ILE A 310 3.69 8.76 -4.97
N GLY A 311 3.08 8.21 -3.94
CA GLY A 311 2.10 7.16 -4.04
C GLY A 311 0.71 7.65 -4.50
N GLY A 312 -0.29 6.77 -4.37
CA GLY A 312 -1.67 7.08 -4.69
C GLY A 312 -2.07 6.82 -6.15
N PRO A 313 -3.21 7.37 -6.61
CA PRO A 313 -3.78 7.08 -7.93
C PRO A 313 -3.07 7.78 -9.10
N GLY A 314 -1.95 8.48 -8.87
CA GLY A 314 -1.12 9.09 -9.89
C GLY A 314 -1.52 10.50 -10.33
N VAL A 315 -2.54 11.12 -9.72
CA VAL A 315 -2.99 12.48 -10.07
C VAL A 315 -1.92 13.51 -9.72
N ASP A 316 -1.41 13.48 -8.50
CA ASP A 316 -0.36 14.41 -8.04
C ASP A 316 0.96 14.20 -8.80
N ALA A 317 1.35 12.94 -9.02
CA ALA A 317 2.53 12.62 -9.84
C ALA A 317 2.44 13.26 -11.22
N PHE A 318 1.30 13.10 -11.89
CA PHE A 318 1.05 13.69 -13.21
C PHE A 318 1.15 15.22 -13.18
N LYS A 319 0.48 15.89 -12.23
CA LYS A 319 0.52 17.36 -12.09
C LYS A 319 1.95 17.87 -11.89
N ILE A 320 2.70 17.21 -11.00
CA ILE A 320 4.12 17.56 -10.73
C ILE A 320 4.95 17.40 -12.00
N GLU A 321 4.90 16.25 -12.66
CA GLU A 321 5.67 15.94 -13.84
C GLU A 321 5.35 16.89 -15.01
N GLU A 322 4.09 17.22 -15.24
CA GLU A 322 3.67 18.17 -16.28
C GLU A 322 4.31 19.55 -16.08
N LYS A 323 4.32 20.05 -14.83
CA LYS A 323 4.94 21.34 -14.52
C LYS A 323 6.48 21.29 -14.62
N LEU A 324 7.10 20.23 -14.13
CA LEU A 324 8.56 20.07 -14.22
C LEU A 324 9.03 19.99 -15.67
N VAL A 325 8.32 19.31 -16.55
CA VAL A 325 8.63 19.25 -17.98
C VAL A 325 8.51 20.62 -18.63
N LYS A 326 7.46 21.38 -18.31
CA LYS A 326 7.24 22.73 -18.85
C LYS A 326 8.40 23.68 -18.54
N TYR A 327 8.93 23.64 -17.31
CA TYR A 327 10.01 24.52 -16.84
C TYR A 327 11.40 23.86 -16.92
N LYS A 328 11.50 22.60 -17.38
CA LYS A 328 12.72 21.79 -17.47
C LYS A 328 13.46 21.65 -16.13
N ILE A 329 12.70 21.50 -15.04
CA ILE A 329 13.24 21.34 -13.69
C ILE A 329 13.62 19.87 -13.48
N PRO A 330 14.88 19.55 -13.11
CA PRO A 330 15.29 18.19 -12.76
C PRO A 330 14.56 17.70 -11.51
N ILE A 331 14.22 16.40 -11.50
CA ILE A 331 13.58 15.74 -10.36
C ILE A 331 14.44 14.58 -9.87
N ASN A 332 14.67 14.54 -8.55
CA ASN A 332 15.34 13.45 -7.86
C ASN A 332 14.45 12.90 -6.76
N ALA A 333 14.60 11.63 -6.48
CA ALA A 333 13.86 10.92 -5.45
C ALA A 333 14.82 10.32 -4.42
N ILE A 334 14.47 10.42 -3.16
CA ILE A 334 15.14 9.71 -2.06
C ILE A 334 14.12 8.83 -1.40
N ILE A 335 14.34 7.53 -1.42
CA ILE A 335 13.40 6.52 -0.94
C ILE A 335 13.92 5.87 0.32
N ILE A 336 13.12 5.90 1.38
CA ILE A 336 13.34 5.16 2.61
C ILE A 336 12.58 3.84 2.51
N LYS A 337 13.31 2.73 2.44
CA LYS A 337 12.75 1.41 2.20
C LYS A 337 12.06 0.85 3.43
N GLN A 338 10.86 0.32 3.26
CA GLN A 338 10.07 -0.30 4.34
C GLN A 338 9.16 -1.42 3.81
N ASP A 339 8.69 -2.30 4.70
CA ASP A 339 7.67 -3.28 4.35
C ASP A 339 6.31 -2.60 4.11
N ILE A 340 5.46 -3.25 3.32
CA ILE A 340 4.11 -2.75 3.03
C ILE A 340 3.28 -2.48 4.31
N GLY A 341 3.49 -3.29 5.34
CA GLY A 341 2.82 -3.13 6.63
C GLY A 341 3.37 -1.97 7.46
N ASP A 342 4.64 -1.61 7.28
CA ASP A 342 5.28 -0.53 8.04
C ASP A 342 4.69 0.85 7.65
N ALA A 343 4.23 1.00 6.39
CA ALA A 343 3.70 2.27 5.89
C ALA A 343 2.55 2.82 6.76
N VAL A 344 1.65 1.97 7.20
CA VAL A 344 0.47 2.35 8.00
C VAL A 344 0.58 1.99 9.49
N SER A 345 1.64 1.28 9.90
CA SER A 345 1.91 0.93 11.29
C SER A 345 2.68 2.03 12.01
N PRO A 346 2.69 2.08 13.36
CA PRO A 346 3.54 2.99 14.11
C PRO A 346 4.98 2.94 13.60
N MET A 347 5.59 4.11 13.38
CA MET A 347 6.93 4.25 12.80
C MET A 347 7.96 3.44 13.59
N ARG A 348 8.66 2.54 12.91
CA ARG A 348 9.75 1.76 13.52
C ARG A 348 10.99 2.62 13.72
N LYS A 349 11.81 2.20 14.70
CA LYS A 349 13.05 2.89 15.03
C LYS A 349 14.01 2.99 13.84
N GLU A 350 14.12 1.93 13.05
CA GLU A 350 14.98 1.86 11.86
C GLU A 350 14.58 2.90 10.80
N ILE A 351 13.26 3.12 10.62
CA ILE A 351 12.73 4.13 9.70
C ILE A 351 13.00 5.54 10.23
N HIS A 352 12.79 5.76 11.54
CA HIS A 352 13.09 7.04 12.19
C HIS A 352 14.58 7.39 12.10
N GLU A 353 15.48 6.44 12.35
CA GLU A 353 16.93 6.63 12.27
C GLU A 353 17.42 6.84 10.82
N ALA A 354 16.70 6.32 9.83
CA ALA A 354 16.99 6.55 8.41
C ALA A 354 16.81 8.00 8.00
N ALA A 355 16.01 8.79 8.75
CA ALA A 355 15.79 10.20 8.44
C ALA A 355 17.10 11.01 8.42
N ASP A 356 18.03 10.76 9.33
CA ASP A 356 19.30 11.47 9.38
C ASP A 356 20.21 11.10 8.20
N LYS A 357 20.22 9.83 7.81
CA LYS A 357 20.94 9.36 6.60
C LYS A 357 20.35 9.96 5.33
N ALA A 358 19.02 10.09 5.25
CA ALA A 358 18.36 10.71 4.12
C ALA A 358 18.72 12.21 4.01
N ILE A 359 18.81 12.94 5.13
CA ILE A 359 19.25 14.34 5.16
C ILE A 359 20.69 14.48 4.64
N GLU A 360 21.60 13.59 5.03
CA GLU A 360 22.96 13.59 4.51
C GLU A 360 22.98 13.35 2.99
N LEU A 361 22.19 12.40 2.50
CA LEU A 361 22.09 12.14 1.06
C LEU A 361 21.47 13.33 0.30
N VAL A 362 20.47 14.03 0.89
CA VAL A 362 19.96 15.30 0.34
C VAL A 362 21.08 16.33 0.23
N ARG A 363 21.92 16.44 1.27
CA ARG A 363 23.04 17.39 1.30
C ARG A 363 24.06 17.10 0.19
N GLU A 364 24.48 15.84 0.08
CA GLU A 364 25.40 15.41 -0.99
C GLU A 364 24.83 15.71 -2.37
N LEU A 365 23.58 15.35 -2.63
CA LEU A 365 22.90 15.58 -3.90
C LEU A 365 22.81 17.08 -4.26
N VAL A 366 22.49 17.93 -3.27
CA VAL A 366 22.42 19.38 -3.46
C VAL A 366 23.78 19.96 -3.80
N LEU A 367 24.85 19.55 -3.10
CA LEU A 367 26.22 20.02 -3.36
C LEU A 367 26.73 19.61 -4.74
N GLU A 368 26.39 18.39 -5.18
CA GLU A 368 26.83 17.85 -6.48
C GLU A 368 26.06 18.42 -7.68
N ARG A 369 24.76 18.70 -7.52
CA ARG A 369 23.85 18.96 -8.64
C ARG A 369 23.40 20.42 -8.76
N THR A 370 23.70 21.27 -7.77
CA THR A 370 23.28 22.67 -7.78
C THR A 370 24.46 23.61 -7.50
N LYS A 371 24.29 24.90 -7.83
CA LYS A 371 25.30 25.96 -7.60
C LYS A 371 24.92 26.78 -6.37
N GLU A 372 25.87 27.47 -5.81
CA GLU A 372 25.63 28.49 -4.76
C GLU A 372 24.58 29.52 -5.22
N ASN A 373 23.71 29.89 -4.28
CA ASN A 373 22.56 30.79 -4.48
C ASN A 373 21.42 30.23 -5.35
N ASP A 374 21.48 28.97 -5.81
CA ASP A 374 20.35 28.35 -6.47
C ASP A 374 19.17 28.20 -5.51
N THR A 375 17.95 28.26 -6.05
CA THR A 375 16.73 27.91 -5.32
C THR A 375 16.33 26.48 -5.70
N LEU A 376 16.02 25.65 -4.68
CA LEU A 376 15.58 24.27 -4.88
C LEU A 376 14.36 23.96 -4.01
N VAL A 377 13.63 22.91 -4.36
CA VAL A 377 12.48 22.41 -3.57
C VAL A 377 12.83 21.06 -2.97
N ILE A 378 12.59 20.90 -1.68
CA ILE A 378 12.68 19.60 -0.96
C ILE A 378 11.28 19.27 -0.47
N PHE A 379 10.72 18.19 -0.94
CA PHE A 379 9.37 17.76 -0.59
C PHE A 379 9.41 16.44 0.20
N GLY A 380 8.98 16.50 1.47
CA GLY A 380 8.71 15.32 2.28
C GLY A 380 7.31 14.77 2.02
N VAL A 381 7.24 13.72 1.24
CA VAL A 381 6.01 13.04 0.80
C VAL A 381 5.51 12.10 1.88
N GLY A 382 4.20 11.98 2.05
CA GLY A 382 3.55 11.01 2.93
C GLY A 382 2.58 11.66 3.93
N ASN A 383 2.02 10.84 4.79
CA ASN A 383 1.03 11.25 5.78
C ASN A 383 1.72 11.99 6.95
N SER A 384 1.22 13.17 7.30
CA SER A 384 1.80 14.05 8.33
C SER A 384 1.42 13.68 9.78
N ILE A 385 0.73 12.57 10.01
CA ILE A 385 0.27 12.22 11.35
C ILE A 385 1.42 12.16 12.36
N GLY A 386 1.25 12.82 13.49
CA GLY A 386 2.24 12.90 14.57
C GLY A 386 3.45 13.78 14.26
N ILE A 387 3.52 14.42 13.10
CA ILE A 387 4.62 15.29 12.68
C ILE A 387 4.16 16.75 12.69
N GLY A 388 4.69 17.53 13.62
CA GLY A 388 4.42 18.98 13.71
C GLY A 388 5.01 19.80 12.55
N GLN A 389 4.83 21.11 12.70
CA GLN A 389 5.41 22.09 11.78
C GLN A 389 6.80 22.48 12.27
#